data_94abc4ec1cf8f2245609f44cbb5ee992
#
_entry.id   94abc4ec1cf8f2245609f44cbb5ee992
#
_cell.length_a   1.000
_cell.length_b   1.000
_cell.length_c   1.000
_cell.angle_alpha   90.00
_cell.angle_beta   90.00
_cell.angle_gamma   90.00
#
_symmetry.space_group_name_H-M   'P 1'
#
loop_
_entity.id
_entity.type
_entity.pdbx_description
1 polymer ?
#
loop_
_entity_poly.entity_id
_entity_poly.type
_entity_poly.pdbx_seq_one_letter_code
_entity_poly.pdbx_strand_id
1 'polypeptide(L)'
;METNIIKRDGKSEVFSVDKIKNAINKAFLASGSFATEDTMTTLLSHLRIHNGITVEEIQNQVEVALMAERYYIVAKNYMIYRYRHTKDRETLEKLDFLLNYCSASNAATGSKYDANRSEE
;
A
#
# COMPACT_ATOMS: atom_id res chain seq x y z
N MET A 1 5.85 6.09 -27.26
CA MET A 1 4.64 5.30 -27.20
C MET A 1 4.15 5.24 -25.75
N GLU A 2 2.86 5.51 -25.56
CA GLU A 2 2.33 5.58 -24.22
C GLU A 2 1.94 4.19 -23.70
N THR A 3 2.14 3.99 -22.40
CA THR A 3 1.70 2.79 -21.73
C THR A 3 0.32 3.03 -21.15
N ASN A 4 -0.59 2.12 -21.41
CA ASN A 4 -1.94 2.21 -20.88
C ASN A 4 -2.12 1.20 -19.77
N ILE A 5 -2.86 1.61 -18.74
CA ILE A 5 -3.19 0.73 -17.63
C ILE A 5 -4.70 0.51 -17.61
N ILE A 6 -5.11 -0.54 -16.95
CA ILE A 6 -6.53 -0.90 -16.84
C ILE A 6 -7.00 -0.54 -15.44
N LYS A 7 -7.96 0.36 -15.38
CA LYS A 7 -8.54 0.78 -14.11
C LYS A 7 -9.49 -0.29 -13.57
N ARG A 8 -9.85 -0.13 -12.30
CA ARG A 8 -10.71 -1.08 -11.63
C ARG A 8 -12.05 -1.29 -12.35
N ASP A 9 -12.55 -0.24 -12.97
CA ASP A 9 -13.82 -0.31 -13.70
C ASP A 9 -13.66 -0.88 -15.11
N GLY A 10 -12.47 -1.31 -15.47
CA GLY A 10 -12.18 -1.88 -16.78
C GLY A 10 -11.78 -0.87 -17.83
N LYS A 11 -11.80 0.40 -17.49
CA LYS A 11 -11.43 1.44 -18.44
C LYS A 11 -9.92 1.60 -18.54
N SER A 12 -9.48 2.01 -19.71
CA SER A 12 -8.06 2.23 -19.98
C SER A 12 -7.68 3.66 -19.66
N GLU A 13 -6.48 3.85 -19.17
CA GLU A 13 -5.96 5.17 -18.83
C GLU A 13 -4.47 5.19 -19.11
N VAL A 14 -3.94 6.36 -19.50
CA VAL A 14 -2.51 6.49 -19.72
C VAL A 14 -1.78 6.38 -18.38
N PHE A 15 -0.72 5.58 -18.36
CA PHE A 15 0.08 5.41 -17.15
C PHE A 15 0.74 6.72 -16.74
N SER A 16 0.70 7.03 -15.46
CA SER A 16 1.34 8.21 -14.89
C SER A 16 2.13 7.80 -13.65
N VAL A 17 3.45 7.94 -13.76
CA VAL A 17 4.32 7.63 -12.62
C VAL A 17 4.09 8.60 -11.47
N ASP A 18 3.64 9.81 -11.77
CA ASP A 18 3.40 10.80 -10.73
C ASP A 18 2.31 10.36 -9.77
N LYS A 19 1.30 9.66 -10.27
CA LYS A 19 0.24 9.15 -9.40
C LYS A 19 0.79 8.13 -8.41
N ILE A 20 1.72 7.29 -8.87
CA ILE A 20 2.36 6.30 -7.99
C ILE A 20 3.24 7.02 -6.96
N LYS A 21 4.02 7.99 -7.39
CA LYS A 21 4.87 8.75 -6.49
C LYS A 21 4.06 9.44 -5.42
N ASN A 22 2.93 10.04 -5.81
CA ASN A 22 2.07 10.74 -4.86
C ASN A 22 1.51 9.78 -3.82
N ALA A 23 1.08 8.59 -4.25
CA ALA A 23 0.54 7.59 -3.33
C ALA A 23 1.62 7.12 -2.35
N ILE A 24 2.82 6.88 -2.84
CA ILE A 24 3.94 6.47 -1.99
C ILE A 24 4.27 7.57 -0.99
N ASN A 25 4.33 8.82 -1.47
CA ASN A 25 4.63 9.95 -0.58
C ASN A 25 3.59 10.08 0.53
N LYS A 26 2.32 9.90 0.19
CA LYS A 26 1.27 9.97 1.20
C LYS A 26 1.46 8.90 2.26
N ALA A 27 1.87 7.70 1.85
CA ALA A 27 2.12 6.63 2.80
C ALA A 27 3.32 6.95 3.71
N PHE A 28 4.36 7.54 3.16
CA PHE A 28 5.51 7.96 3.96
C PHE A 28 5.12 9.03 4.96
N LEU A 29 4.36 10.03 4.50
CA LEU A 29 3.92 11.13 5.38
C LEU A 29 3.04 10.59 6.50
N ALA A 30 2.15 9.65 6.19
CA ALA A 30 1.30 9.03 7.20
C ALA A 30 2.13 8.24 8.22
N SER A 31 3.33 7.86 7.86
CA SER A 31 4.23 7.12 8.73
C SER A 31 5.19 8.02 9.52
N GLY A 32 5.04 9.35 9.36
CA GLY A 32 5.87 10.30 10.06
C GLY A 32 7.21 10.57 9.41
N SER A 33 7.35 10.23 8.13
CA SER A 33 8.61 10.45 7.41
C SER A 33 8.29 10.90 5.99
N PHE A 34 9.31 10.96 5.16
CA PHE A 34 9.11 11.28 3.75
C PHE A 34 10.13 10.51 2.93
N ALA A 35 9.78 10.28 1.66
CA ALA A 35 10.66 9.57 0.75
C ALA A 35 11.59 10.56 0.07
N THR A 36 12.89 10.30 0.17
CA THR A 36 13.87 11.08 -0.57
C THR A 36 13.81 10.65 -2.04
N GLU A 37 14.50 11.42 -2.89
CA GLU A 37 14.55 11.06 -4.31
C GLU A 37 15.20 9.70 -4.52
N ASP A 38 16.25 9.42 -3.76
CA ASP A 38 16.93 8.13 -3.85
C ASP A 38 16.00 7.00 -3.44
N THR A 39 15.27 7.19 -2.33
CA THR A 39 14.32 6.20 -1.87
C THR A 39 13.25 5.96 -2.93
N MET A 40 12.70 7.03 -3.49
CA MET A 40 11.67 6.92 -4.51
C MET A 40 12.19 6.16 -5.73
N THR A 41 13.40 6.52 -6.19
CA THR A 41 14.00 5.85 -7.33
C THR A 41 14.17 4.36 -7.08
N THR A 42 14.65 4.01 -5.87
CA THR A 42 14.83 2.61 -5.51
C THR A 42 13.52 1.86 -5.53
N LEU A 43 12.47 2.45 -4.93
CA LEU A 43 11.16 1.80 -4.91
C LEU A 43 10.60 1.62 -6.31
N LEU A 44 10.71 2.65 -7.13
CA LEU A 44 10.18 2.57 -8.49
C LEU A 44 10.94 1.56 -9.34
N SER A 45 12.20 1.30 -9.01
CA SER A 45 12.99 0.33 -9.76
C SER A 45 12.48 -1.10 -9.59
N HIS A 46 11.68 -1.35 -8.57
CA HIS A 46 11.06 -2.66 -8.36
C HIS A 46 9.87 -2.90 -9.26
N LEU A 47 9.34 -1.84 -9.86
CA LEU A 47 8.10 -1.97 -10.63
C LEU A 47 8.36 -2.50 -12.03
N ARG A 48 7.44 -3.31 -12.50
CA ARG A 48 7.47 -3.86 -13.86
C ARG A 48 6.16 -3.49 -14.54
N ILE A 49 6.16 -2.31 -15.13
CA ILE A 49 4.96 -1.75 -15.74
C ILE A 49 4.97 -2.09 -17.23
N HIS A 50 3.86 -2.60 -17.72
CA HIS A 50 3.71 -2.93 -19.11
C HIS A 50 2.33 -2.50 -19.59
N ASN A 51 2.17 -2.40 -20.89
CA ASN A 51 0.89 -2.02 -21.47
C ASN A 51 -0.18 -3.04 -21.10
N GLY A 52 -1.30 -2.57 -20.59
CA GLY A 52 -2.40 -3.44 -20.19
C GLY A 52 -2.35 -3.92 -18.76
N ILE A 53 -1.33 -3.51 -17.99
CA ILE A 53 -1.26 -3.87 -16.57
C ILE A 53 -2.43 -3.24 -15.83
N THR A 54 -2.97 -3.93 -14.83
CA THR A 54 -4.06 -3.40 -14.04
C THR A 54 -3.54 -2.53 -12.91
N VAL A 55 -4.40 -1.62 -12.45
CA VAL A 55 -4.07 -0.78 -11.29
C VAL A 55 -3.77 -1.66 -10.08
N GLU A 56 -4.55 -2.73 -9.90
CA GLU A 56 -4.34 -3.63 -8.77
C GLU A 56 -2.96 -4.28 -8.79
N GLU A 57 -2.50 -4.67 -9.98
CA GLU A 57 -1.17 -5.25 -10.10
C GLU A 57 -0.08 -4.25 -9.76
N ILE A 58 -0.25 -3.00 -10.20
CA ILE A 58 0.71 -1.95 -9.87
C ILE A 58 0.75 -1.75 -8.36
N GLN A 59 -0.42 -1.69 -7.73
CA GLN A 59 -0.50 -1.50 -6.29
C GLN A 59 0.15 -2.67 -5.54
N ASN A 60 -0.05 -3.89 -6.03
CA ASN A 60 0.61 -5.04 -5.44
C ASN A 60 2.13 -4.93 -5.53
N GLN A 61 2.63 -4.47 -6.69
CA GLN A 61 4.06 -4.30 -6.86
C GLN A 61 4.62 -3.24 -5.93
N VAL A 62 3.87 -2.16 -5.70
CA VAL A 62 4.31 -1.11 -4.77
C VAL A 62 4.41 -1.68 -3.36
N GLU A 63 3.42 -2.46 -2.94
CA GLU A 63 3.45 -3.09 -1.63
C GLU A 63 4.67 -3.98 -1.47
N VAL A 64 4.95 -4.79 -2.49
CA VAL A 64 6.11 -5.69 -2.45
C VAL A 64 7.40 -4.88 -2.41
N ALA A 65 7.49 -3.79 -3.18
CA ALA A 65 8.67 -2.95 -3.18
C ALA A 65 8.93 -2.35 -1.81
N LEU A 66 7.87 -1.84 -1.17
CA LEU A 66 8.00 -1.26 0.16
C LEU A 66 8.48 -2.30 1.17
N MET A 67 7.93 -3.51 1.07
CA MET A 67 8.34 -4.57 1.99
C MET A 67 9.76 -5.05 1.72
N ALA A 68 10.14 -5.14 0.45
CA ALA A 68 11.49 -5.54 0.07
C ALA A 68 12.54 -4.56 0.60
N GLU A 69 12.19 -3.28 0.64
CA GLU A 69 13.07 -2.25 1.19
C GLU A 69 12.87 -2.06 2.69
N ARG A 70 12.08 -2.92 3.32
CA ARG A 70 11.86 -2.96 4.76
C ARG A 70 11.11 -1.76 5.32
N TYR A 71 10.33 -1.10 4.49
CA TYR A 71 9.46 0.00 4.93
C TYR A 71 8.10 -0.57 5.34
N TYR A 72 8.09 -1.38 6.40
CA TYR A 72 6.87 -2.12 6.77
C TYR A 72 5.73 -1.22 7.23
N ILE A 73 6.05 -0.18 7.99
CA ILE A 73 5.01 0.74 8.46
C ILE A 73 4.46 1.54 7.28
N VAL A 74 5.33 1.93 6.36
CA VAL A 74 4.89 2.62 5.16
C VAL A 74 4.00 1.70 4.32
N ALA A 75 4.38 0.44 4.20
CA ALA A 75 3.58 -0.54 3.46
C ALA A 75 2.19 -0.67 4.07
N LYS A 76 2.11 -0.70 5.39
CA LYS A 76 0.82 -0.78 6.07
C LYS A 76 -0.04 0.45 5.76
N ASN A 77 0.57 1.63 5.83
CA ASN A 77 -0.17 2.85 5.52
C ASN A 77 -0.57 2.94 4.06
N TYR A 78 0.26 2.40 3.18
CA TYR A 78 -0.09 2.33 1.77
C TYR A 78 -1.32 1.44 1.57
N MET A 79 -1.38 0.31 2.26
CA MET A 79 -2.53 -0.59 2.18
C MET A 79 -3.79 0.09 2.71
N ILE A 80 -3.67 0.86 3.78
CA ILE A 80 -4.80 1.62 4.31
C ILE A 80 -5.29 2.62 3.27
N TYR A 81 -4.36 3.34 2.65
CA TYR A 81 -4.68 4.29 1.60
C TYR A 81 -5.42 3.58 0.45
N ARG A 82 -4.88 2.46 0.03
CA ARG A 82 -5.46 1.68 -1.06
C ARG A 82 -6.87 1.23 -0.71
N TYR A 83 -7.06 0.72 0.50
CA TYR A 83 -8.37 0.27 0.94
C TYR A 83 -9.39 1.41 0.92
N ARG A 84 -8.99 2.57 1.44
CA ARG A 84 -9.90 3.72 1.49
C ARG A 84 -10.35 4.17 0.11
N HIS A 85 -9.50 3.99 -0.89
CA HIS A 85 -9.82 4.40 -2.25
C HIS A 85 -10.64 3.36 -3.00
N THR A 86 -10.41 2.10 -2.73
CA THR A 86 -11.03 1.04 -3.51
C THR A 86 -12.06 0.24 -2.74
N LYS A 87 -11.92 0.19 -1.43
CA LYS A 87 -12.74 -0.66 -0.54
C LYS A 87 -12.74 -2.09 -1.04
N ASP A 88 -11.59 -2.53 -1.52
CA ASP A 88 -11.40 -3.85 -2.05
C ASP A 88 -11.37 -4.86 -0.90
N ARG A 89 -12.17 -5.91 -1.05
CA ARG A 89 -12.25 -6.96 -0.03
C ARG A 89 -10.88 -7.59 0.24
N GLU A 90 -10.15 -7.87 -0.82
CA GLU A 90 -8.82 -8.49 -0.69
C GLU A 90 -7.88 -7.60 0.11
N THR A 91 -7.90 -6.30 -0.18
CA THR A 91 -7.07 -5.36 0.55
C THR A 91 -7.48 -5.29 2.01
N LEU A 92 -8.78 -5.33 2.26
CA LEU A 92 -9.30 -5.33 3.62
C LEU A 92 -8.81 -6.57 4.38
N GLU A 93 -8.81 -7.72 3.74
CA GLU A 93 -8.33 -8.95 4.38
C GLU A 93 -6.85 -8.87 4.72
N LYS A 94 -6.05 -8.31 3.80
CA LYS A 94 -4.63 -8.12 4.06
C LYS A 94 -4.42 -7.17 5.23
N LEU A 95 -5.16 -6.07 5.26
CA LEU A 95 -5.06 -5.10 6.33
C LEU A 95 -5.44 -5.72 7.65
N ASP A 96 -6.52 -6.48 7.65
CA ASP A 96 -6.99 -7.16 8.84
C ASP A 96 -5.92 -8.11 9.38
N PHE A 97 -5.30 -8.87 8.48
CA PHE A 97 -4.23 -9.79 8.87
C PHE A 97 -3.08 -9.03 9.53
N LEU A 98 -2.65 -7.91 8.93
CA LEU A 98 -1.55 -7.14 9.46
C LEU A 98 -1.89 -6.52 10.81
N LEU A 99 -3.10 -6.00 10.95
CA LEU A 99 -3.52 -5.42 12.22
C LEU A 99 -3.59 -6.46 13.31
N ASN A 100 -4.08 -7.65 12.98
CA ASN A 100 -4.14 -8.74 13.93
C ASN A 100 -2.74 -9.20 14.33
N TYR A 101 -1.82 -9.23 13.38
CA TYR A 101 -0.44 -9.60 13.67
C TYR A 101 0.19 -8.61 14.64
N CYS A 102 0.00 -7.32 14.38
CA CYS A 102 0.51 -6.28 15.27
C CYS A 102 -0.15 -6.33 16.64
N SER A 103 -1.46 -6.57 16.66
CA SER A 103 -2.20 -6.70 17.92
C SER A 103 -1.74 -7.89 18.72
N ALA A 104 -1.43 -9.00 18.07
CA ALA A 104 -0.95 -10.19 18.75
C ALA A 104 0.38 -9.87 19.46
N SER A 105 1.25 -9.11 18.82
CA SER A 105 2.50 -8.68 19.47
C SER A 105 2.23 -7.83 20.68
N ASN A 106 1.24 -6.95 20.60
CA ASN A 106 0.88 -6.10 21.74
C ASN A 106 0.15 -6.89 22.80
N ALA A 107 -0.71 -7.81 22.37
CA ALA A 107 -1.47 -8.62 23.31
C ALA A 107 -0.55 -9.48 24.17
N ALA A 108 0.58 -9.85 23.64
CA ALA A 108 1.56 -10.60 24.43
C ALA A 108 2.03 -9.81 25.64
N THR A 109 1.80 -8.50 25.64
CA THR A 109 2.13 -7.67 26.78
C THR A 109 0.94 -7.45 27.71
N GLY A 110 -0.18 -8.15 27.47
CA GLY A 110 -1.28 -8.15 28.42
C GLY A 110 -2.37 -7.14 28.15
N SER A 111 -2.41 -6.62 27.03
CA SER A 111 -3.43 -5.67 26.71
C SER A 111 -4.72 -6.34 26.25
N LYS A 112 -5.75 -5.90 26.36
CA LYS A 112 -6.86 -6.33 25.67
C LYS A 112 -7.60 -5.22 24.98
N TYR A 113 -7.64 -5.09 24.63
CA TYR A 113 -8.36 -4.28 24.17
C TYR A 113 -9.36 -4.26 23.68
N ASP A 114 -9.47 -4.49 23.84
CA ASP A 114 -10.41 -4.51 23.72
C ASP A 114 -11.08 -4.51 23.23
N ALA A 115 -11.09 -4.65 23.34
CA ALA A 115 -11.88 -4.60 23.16
C ALA A 115 -12.45 -4.38 22.65
N ASN A 116 -12.39 -3.93 22.68
CA ASN A 116 -13.03 -3.69 22.55
C ASN A 116 -13.35 -3.50 21.90
N ARG A 117 -13.24 -3.25 21.76
CA ARG A 117 -13.48 -3.11 21.54
C ARG A 117 -14.12 -3.04 21.05
N SER A 118 -14.25 -2.98 21.12
CA SER A 118 -14.74 -2.92 21.05
C SER A 118 -15.01 -2.74 20.70
N GLU A 119 -15.08 -2.43 20.54
CA GLU A 119 -15.22 -2.36 20.63
C GLU A 119 -15.32 -2.32 20.29
N GLU A 120 -15.23 -2.06 20.13
CA GLU A 120 -15.29 -2.15 20.30
C GLU A 120 -15.46 -2.14 20.21
#